data_87b1adc887d7afd824cf9ad2a92ee101
#
_entry.id   87b1adc887d7afd824cf9ad2a92ee101
#
_cell.length_a   1.000
_cell.length_b   1.000
_cell.length_c   1.000
_cell.angle_alpha   90.00
_cell.angle_beta   90.00
_cell.angle_gamma   90.00
#
_symmetry.space_group_name_H-M   'P 1'
#
loop_
_entity.id
_entity.type
_entity.pdbx_description
1 polymer ?
#
loop_
_entity_poly.entity_id
_entity_poly.type
_entity_poly.pdbx_seq_one_letter_code
_entity_poly.pdbx_strand_id
1 'polypeptide(L)'
;MSDTLKGYLFALVSALTYGMIPLFMIPLKKLDFFSVDTALFYRFLIAAILILGYLVFYQKESVKINLKEGIVLSILGLFYALSAEFLFIAYDFLSPGIASTIFFIYPIMVALILGIFFKEKITLATTISLVIVVVGVGVLSIKDNFEINYIGLFVSLLGALMYALYMIIVNKTKINASGVKVSFYSMVFASLFFLVKTLVLGNSVAIPSLKIGTHLALFSLITTALSVVSLVYAIKYIGSTPTAIMGAVEPVVAVMISVGLFGEALTFSLIAGVIIIISGVLIDVVFNKKK
;
A
#
# COMPACT_ATOMS: atom_id res chain seq x y z
N MET A 1 -14.63 19.52 -11.53
CA MET A 1 -14.07 18.98 -10.28
C MET A 1 -12.62 19.44 -10.20
N SER A 2 -12.19 20.07 -9.10
CA SER A 2 -10.79 20.53 -8.96
C SER A 2 -9.82 19.35 -8.94
N ASP A 3 -8.58 19.57 -9.37
CA ASP A 3 -7.56 18.50 -9.38
C ASP A 3 -7.25 18.01 -7.96
N THR A 4 -7.29 18.92 -6.97
CA THR A 4 -7.17 18.56 -5.55
C THR A 4 -8.27 17.58 -5.11
N LEU A 5 -9.53 17.81 -5.48
CA LEU A 5 -10.63 16.92 -5.13
C LEU A 5 -10.49 15.55 -5.82
N LYS A 6 -10.04 15.52 -7.09
CA LYS A 6 -9.72 14.27 -7.78
C LYS A 6 -8.64 13.48 -7.02
N GLY A 7 -7.59 14.17 -6.59
CA GLY A 7 -6.50 13.56 -5.84
C GLY A 7 -6.96 12.90 -4.54
N TYR A 8 -7.77 13.58 -3.73
CA TYR A 8 -8.34 13.00 -2.51
C TYR A 8 -9.29 11.84 -2.79
N LEU A 9 -10.10 11.90 -3.86
CA LEU A 9 -10.96 10.78 -4.26
C LEU A 9 -10.14 9.56 -4.69
N PHE A 10 -9.07 9.77 -5.47
CA PHE A 10 -8.16 8.67 -5.82
C PHE A 10 -7.46 8.09 -4.59
N ALA A 11 -7.01 8.93 -3.64
CA ALA A 11 -6.41 8.46 -2.40
C ALA A 11 -7.40 7.63 -1.57
N LEU A 12 -8.66 8.06 -1.48
CA LEU A 12 -9.71 7.33 -0.79
C LEU A 12 -10.00 5.97 -1.46
N VAL A 13 -10.16 5.94 -2.79
CA VAL A 13 -10.36 4.69 -3.54
C VAL A 13 -9.19 3.74 -3.33
N SER A 14 -7.95 4.24 -3.38
CA SER A 14 -6.75 3.45 -3.11
C SER A 14 -6.79 2.85 -1.71
N ALA A 15 -7.03 3.66 -0.68
CA ALA A 15 -7.04 3.21 0.71
C ALA A 15 -8.18 2.20 0.99
N LEU A 16 -9.39 2.44 0.48
CA LEU A 16 -10.51 1.52 0.63
C LEU A 16 -10.20 0.15 0.00
N THR A 17 -9.70 0.15 -1.23
CA THR A 17 -9.43 -1.11 -1.96
C THR A 17 -8.20 -1.84 -1.42
N TYR A 18 -7.17 -1.12 -0.99
CA TYR A 18 -5.99 -1.72 -0.36
C TYR A 18 -6.30 -2.30 1.02
N GLY A 19 -7.12 -1.63 1.81
CA GLY A 19 -7.62 -2.13 3.10
C GLY A 19 -8.42 -3.44 3.01
N MET A 20 -8.86 -3.85 1.81
CA MET A 20 -9.50 -5.15 1.58
C MET A 20 -8.51 -6.33 1.44
N ILE A 21 -7.20 -6.12 1.55
CA ILE A 21 -6.20 -7.19 1.46
C ILE A 21 -6.49 -8.37 2.40
N PRO A 22 -6.86 -8.18 3.68
CA PRO A 22 -7.16 -9.28 4.59
C PRO A 22 -8.27 -10.20 4.07
N LEU A 23 -9.30 -9.65 3.40
CA LEU A 23 -10.41 -10.41 2.82
C LEU A 23 -9.93 -11.50 1.86
N PHE A 24 -8.90 -11.20 1.08
CA PHE A 24 -8.37 -12.11 0.06
C PHE A 24 -7.19 -12.94 0.58
N MET A 25 -6.34 -12.35 1.42
CA MET A 25 -5.09 -12.97 1.84
C MET A 25 -5.28 -14.01 2.96
N ILE A 26 -6.21 -13.77 3.90
CA ILE A 26 -6.46 -14.72 5.01
C ILE A 26 -6.88 -16.11 4.50
N PRO A 27 -7.80 -16.24 3.53
CA PRO A 27 -8.13 -17.56 2.97
C PRO A 27 -6.96 -18.24 2.27
N LEU A 28 -6.07 -17.48 1.58
CA LEU A 28 -4.90 -18.07 0.90
C LEU A 28 -3.84 -18.56 1.89
N LYS A 29 -3.61 -17.83 2.99
CA LYS A 29 -2.67 -18.25 4.04
C LYS A 29 -3.07 -19.55 4.76
N LYS A 30 -4.33 -19.91 4.72
CA LYS A 30 -4.82 -21.19 5.29
C LYS A 30 -4.53 -22.39 4.40
N LEU A 31 -3.94 -22.17 3.22
CA LEU A 31 -3.59 -23.24 2.28
C LEU A 31 -2.10 -23.56 2.43
N ASP A 32 -1.77 -24.58 3.21
CA ASP A 32 -0.38 -24.97 3.52
C ASP A 32 0.47 -25.29 2.28
N PHE A 33 -0.18 -25.65 1.16
CA PHE A 33 0.47 -26.01 -0.11
C PHE A 33 0.71 -24.83 -1.04
N PHE A 34 0.30 -23.59 -0.67
CA PHE A 34 0.39 -22.41 -1.53
C PHE A 34 1.21 -21.31 -0.87
N SER A 35 2.42 -21.07 -1.37
CA SER A 35 3.34 -20.10 -0.75
C SER A 35 2.87 -18.67 -0.88
N VAL A 36 3.17 -17.85 0.12
CA VAL A 36 2.91 -16.41 0.12
C VAL A 36 3.61 -15.72 -1.06
N ASP A 37 4.85 -16.14 -1.38
CA ASP A 37 5.61 -15.58 -2.50
C ASP A 37 4.93 -15.84 -3.84
N THR A 38 4.39 -17.05 -4.03
CA THR A 38 3.60 -17.40 -5.23
C THR A 38 2.32 -16.57 -5.30
N ALA A 39 1.64 -16.36 -4.16
CA ALA A 39 0.45 -15.50 -4.12
C ALA A 39 0.79 -14.05 -4.50
N LEU A 40 1.90 -13.50 -4.01
CA LEU A 40 2.36 -12.14 -4.33
C LEU A 40 2.84 -12.04 -5.78
N PHE A 41 3.52 -13.06 -6.29
CA PHE A 41 3.86 -13.12 -7.72
C PHE A 41 2.62 -12.98 -8.59
N TYR A 42 1.59 -13.81 -8.38
CA TYR A 42 0.37 -13.73 -9.17
C TYR A 42 -0.43 -12.44 -8.92
N ARG A 43 -0.46 -11.96 -7.68
CA ARG A 43 -1.09 -10.68 -7.36
C ARG A 43 -0.54 -9.55 -8.21
N PHE A 44 0.77 -9.45 -8.34
CA PHE A 44 1.41 -8.38 -9.12
C PHE A 44 1.38 -8.66 -10.62
N LEU A 45 1.55 -9.91 -11.05
CA LEU A 45 1.48 -10.30 -12.47
C LEU A 45 0.09 -10.01 -13.06
N ILE A 46 -0.96 -10.48 -12.41
CA ILE A 46 -2.33 -10.28 -12.90
C ILE A 46 -2.67 -8.80 -12.89
N ALA A 47 -2.27 -8.06 -11.84
CA ALA A 47 -2.44 -6.60 -11.81
C ALA A 47 -1.72 -5.92 -12.99
N ALA A 48 -0.48 -6.32 -13.30
CA ALA A 48 0.26 -5.80 -14.45
C ALA A 48 -0.49 -6.06 -15.76
N ILE A 49 -1.00 -7.28 -15.96
CA ILE A 49 -1.78 -7.64 -17.17
C ILE A 49 -3.06 -6.79 -17.29
N LEU A 50 -3.79 -6.63 -16.19
CA LEU A 50 -5.02 -5.81 -16.17
C LEU A 50 -4.73 -4.34 -16.47
N ILE A 51 -3.67 -3.78 -15.85
CA ILE A 51 -3.25 -2.40 -16.09
C ILE A 51 -2.73 -2.21 -17.52
N LEU A 52 -2.01 -3.20 -18.07
CA LEU A 52 -1.58 -3.19 -19.47
C LEU A 52 -2.78 -3.14 -20.42
N GLY A 53 -3.79 -3.98 -20.17
CA GLY A 53 -5.03 -3.95 -20.95
C GLY A 53 -5.68 -2.57 -20.94
N TYR A 54 -5.80 -1.96 -19.79
CA TYR A 54 -6.34 -0.61 -19.65
C TYR A 54 -5.47 0.45 -20.37
N LEU A 55 -4.15 0.36 -20.24
CA LEU A 55 -3.18 1.27 -20.86
C LEU A 55 -3.28 1.23 -22.38
N VAL A 56 -3.28 0.01 -22.97
CA VAL A 56 -3.22 -0.18 -24.42
C VAL A 56 -4.58 0.05 -25.07
N PHE A 57 -5.65 -0.57 -24.55
CA PHE A 57 -6.98 -0.57 -25.21
C PHE A 57 -7.80 0.68 -24.87
N TYR A 58 -7.68 1.23 -23.68
CA TYR A 58 -8.49 2.36 -23.25
C TYR A 58 -7.74 3.70 -23.36
N GLN A 59 -6.54 3.80 -22.79
CA GLN A 59 -5.75 5.03 -22.88
C GLN A 59 -5.01 5.20 -24.21
N LYS A 60 -4.83 4.11 -24.95
CA LYS A 60 -4.05 4.08 -26.22
C LYS A 60 -2.65 4.67 -26.05
N GLU A 61 -2.07 4.54 -24.86
CA GLU A 61 -0.72 5.01 -24.55
C GLU A 61 0.31 3.96 -24.93
N SER A 62 1.42 4.41 -25.53
CA SER A 62 2.52 3.51 -25.88
C SER A 62 3.21 2.97 -24.63
N VAL A 63 3.47 1.67 -24.61
CA VAL A 63 4.27 1.00 -23.58
C VAL A 63 5.78 1.27 -23.69
N LYS A 64 6.23 1.92 -24.77
CA LYS A 64 7.67 2.18 -24.98
C LYS A 64 8.22 3.06 -23.86
N ILE A 65 9.37 2.69 -23.35
CA ILE A 65 10.15 3.44 -22.36
C ILE A 65 11.59 3.56 -22.85
N ASN A 66 12.25 4.61 -22.44
CA ASN A 66 13.70 4.74 -22.65
C ASN A 66 14.45 4.09 -21.46
N LEU A 67 15.76 3.93 -21.60
CA LEU A 67 16.58 3.26 -20.57
C LEU A 67 16.50 3.98 -19.22
N LYS A 68 16.49 5.32 -19.19
CA LYS A 68 16.40 6.10 -17.94
C LYS A 68 15.05 5.88 -17.25
N GLU A 69 13.97 5.91 -18.00
CA GLU A 69 12.64 5.59 -17.49
C GLU A 69 12.59 4.16 -16.96
N GLY A 70 13.16 3.19 -17.71
CA GLY A 70 13.24 1.78 -17.28
C GLY A 70 13.94 1.60 -15.95
N ILE A 71 15.06 2.27 -15.72
CA ILE A 71 15.79 2.23 -14.44
C ILE A 71 14.92 2.78 -13.30
N VAL A 72 14.29 3.93 -13.48
CA VAL A 72 13.45 4.51 -12.41
C VAL A 72 12.24 3.63 -12.13
N LEU A 73 11.59 3.11 -13.16
CA LEU A 73 10.42 2.25 -13.01
C LEU A 73 10.77 0.90 -12.37
N SER A 74 11.99 0.37 -12.65
CA SER A 74 12.45 -0.85 -11.95
C SER A 74 12.73 -0.60 -10.46
N ILE A 75 13.31 0.55 -10.12
CA ILE A 75 13.49 0.96 -8.72
C ILE A 75 12.14 1.11 -8.01
N LEU A 76 11.15 1.71 -8.65
CA LEU A 76 9.80 1.81 -8.12
C LEU A 76 9.18 0.43 -7.85
N GLY A 77 9.28 -0.48 -8.82
CA GLY A 77 8.79 -1.84 -8.65
C GLY A 77 9.50 -2.60 -7.54
N LEU A 78 10.83 -2.43 -7.43
CA LEU A 78 11.62 -3.03 -6.37
C LEU A 78 11.23 -2.51 -4.99
N PHE A 79 11.09 -1.20 -4.80
CA PHE A 79 10.68 -0.64 -3.51
C PHE A 79 9.26 -1.08 -3.13
N TYR A 80 8.35 -1.16 -4.09
CA TYR A 80 7.02 -1.67 -3.83
C TYR A 80 7.02 -3.15 -3.42
N ALA A 81 7.83 -3.98 -4.12
CA ALA A 81 7.99 -5.40 -3.78
C ALA A 81 8.64 -5.59 -2.40
N LEU A 82 9.73 -4.88 -2.11
CA LEU A 82 10.41 -4.94 -0.81
C LEU A 82 9.53 -4.47 0.33
N SER A 83 8.69 -3.46 0.10
CA SER A 83 7.70 -3.02 1.08
C SER A 83 6.73 -4.14 1.47
N ALA A 84 6.18 -4.83 0.46
CA ALA A 84 5.31 -5.98 0.68
C ALA A 84 6.06 -7.13 1.36
N GLU A 85 7.27 -7.44 0.90
CA GLU A 85 8.12 -8.50 1.43
C GLU A 85 8.41 -8.31 2.92
N PHE A 86 8.92 -7.15 3.31
CA PHE A 86 9.27 -6.87 4.70
C PHE A 86 8.03 -6.88 5.61
N LEU A 87 6.88 -6.40 5.14
CA LEU A 87 5.65 -6.49 5.91
C LEU A 87 5.24 -7.95 6.16
N PHE A 88 5.36 -8.84 5.15
CA PHE A 88 5.02 -10.25 5.32
C PHE A 88 6.03 -10.99 6.20
N ILE A 89 7.32 -10.68 6.11
CA ILE A 89 8.35 -11.20 7.03
C ILE A 89 8.06 -10.74 8.46
N ALA A 90 7.63 -9.49 8.66
CA ALA A 90 7.28 -9.00 10.00
C ALA A 90 6.15 -9.82 10.65
N TYR A 91 5.24 -10.37 9.87
CA TYR A 91 4.15 -11.24 10.37
C TYR A 91 4.64 -12.59 10.93
N ASP A 92 5.89 -12.99 10.67
CA ASP A 92 6.49 -14.17 11.28
C ASP A 92 6.98 -13.90 12.70
N PHE A 93 7.18 -12.63 13.06
CA PHE A 93 7.72 -12.18 14.36
C PHE A 93 6.70 -11.41 15.21
N LEU A 94 5.70 -10.81 14.59
CA LEU A 94 4.69 -9.98 15.23
C LEU A 94 3.29 -10.38 14.77
N SER A 95 2.30 -10.14 15.61
CA SER A 95 0.92 -10.26 15.11
C SER A 95 0.68 -9.31 13.94
N PRO A 96 -0.15 -9.68 12.94
CA PRO A 96 -0.40 -8.83 11.77
C PRO A 96 -0.88 -7.42 12.13
N GLY A 97 -1.67 -7.27 13.20
CA GLY A 97 -2.12 -5.97 13.68
C GLY A 97 -0.98 -5.09 14.16
N ILE A 98 -0.03 -5.64 14.96
CA ILE A 98 1.13 -4.90 15.46
C ILE A 98 2.07 -4.53 14.31
N ALA A 99 2.41 -5.48 13.44
CA ALA A 99 3.29 -5.22 12.31
C ALA A 99 2.71 -4.15 11.38
N SER A 100 1.40 -4.22 11.09
CA SER A 100 0.71 -3.21 10.29
C SER A 100 0.71 -1.83 10.96
N THR A 101 0.52 -1.77 12.30
CA THR A 101 0.61 -0.51 13.05
C THR A 101 1.98 0.14 12.91
N ILE A 102 3.04 -0.65 13.08
CA ILE A 102 4.41 -0.15 12.92
C ILE A 102 4.65 0.28 11.46
N PHE A 103 4.16 -0.48 10.51
CA PHE A 103 4.23 -0.13 9.09
C PHE A 103 3.56 1.23 8.81
N PHE A 104 2.44 1.55 9.47
CA PHE A 104 1.74 2.84 9.33
C PHE A 104 2.51 4.06 9.87
N ILE A 105 3.76 3.89 10.26
CA ILE A 105 4.71 5.01 10.44
C ILE A 105 5.16 5.62 9.09
N TYR A 106 4.94 4.95 7.95
CA TYR A 106 5.36 5.43 6.64
C TYR A 106 4.91 6.88 6.30
N PRO A 107 3.74 7.40 6.70
CA PRO A 107 3.38 8.78 6.42
C PRO A 107 4.31 9.80 7.10
N ILE A 108 4.76 9.49 8.32
CA ILE A 108 5.77 10.32 9.00
C ILE A 108 7.09 10.27 8.25
N MET A 109 7.53 9.06 7.80
CA MET A 109 8.76 8.93 7.02
C MET A 109 8.68 9.72 5.71
N VAL A 110 7.54 9.68 5.00
CA VAL A 110 7.31 10.50 3.80
C VAL A 110 7.49 11.99 4.11
N ALA A 111 6.82 12.49 5.13
CA ALA A 111 6.88 13.90 5.50
C ALA A 111 8.31 14.32 5.92
N LEU A 112 8.98 13.52 6.76
CA LEU A 112 10.34 13.80 7.20
C LEU A 112 11.34 13.80 6.04
N ILE A 113 11.31 12.79 5.17
CA ILE A 113 12.21 12.71 4.02
C ILE A 113 11.99 13.89 3.07
N LEU A 114 10.73 14.25 2.78
CA LEU A 114 10.42 15.41 1.94
C LEU A 114 10.85 16.73 2.60
N GLY A 115 10.64 16.87 3.90
CA GLY A 115 11.07 18.06 4.64
C GLY A 115 12.59 18.22 4.68
N ILE A 116 13.32 17.16 5.01
CA ILE A 116 14.78 17.20 5.20
C ILE A 116 15.53 17.27 3.86
N PHE A 117 15.24 16.34 2.94
CA PHE A 117 16.01 16.20 1.70
C PHE A 117 15.51 17.08 0.55
N PHE A 118 14.21 17.36 0.51
CA PHE A 118 13.60 18.13 -0.57
C PHE A 118 13.15 19.54 -0.12
N LYS A 119 13.38 19.88 1.16
CA LYS A 119 13.05 21.19 1.75
C LYS A 119 11.57 21.59 1.58
N GLU A 120 10.68 20.59 1.52
CA GLU A 120 9.25 20.85 1.49
C GLU A 120 8.77 21.36 2.85
N LYS A 121 7.95 22.41 2.83
CA LYS A 121 7.37 22.96 4.05
C LYS A 121 6.23 22.07 4.52
N ILE A 122 6.40 21.44 5.68
CA ILE A 122 5.34 20.71 6.36
C ILE A 122 4.48 21.74 7.09
N THR A 123 3.17 21.77 6.79
CA THR A 123 2.26 22.68 7.49
C THR A 123 1.97 22.17 8.91
N LEU A 124 1.59 23.09 9.81
CA LEU A 124 1.19 22.70 11.16
C LEU A 124 -0.02 21.74 11.12
N ALA A 125 -0.96 21.95 10.20
CA ALA A 125 -2.11 21.06 10.01
C ALA A 125 -1.67 19.65 9.63
N THR A 126 -0.73 19.52 8.68
CA THR A 126 -0.15 18.21 8.31
C THR A 126 0.54 17.54 9.48
N THR A 127 1.31 18.28 10.27
CA THR A 127 1.99 17.75 11.47
C THR A 127 0.98 17.23 12.50
N ILE A 128 -0.03 18.02 12.81
CA ILE A 128 -1.11 17.63 13.75
C ILE A 128 -1.84 16.38 13.21
N SER A 129 -2.21 16.37 11.93
CA SER A 129 -2.86 15.24 11.28
C SER A 129 -2.03 13.96 11.37
N LEU A 130 -0.73 14.03 11.05
CA LEU A 130 0.19 12.89 11.16
C LEU A 130 0.25 12.31 12.57
N VAL A 131 0.37 13.17 13.60
CA VAL A 131 0.40 12.74 15.00
C VAL A 131 -0.92 12.06 15.38
N ILE A 132 -2.06 12.66 15.04
CA ILE A 132 -3.39 12.11 15.35
C ILE A 132 -3.57 10.75 14.67
N VAL A 133 -3.23 10.63 13.38
CA VAL A 133 -3.35 9.38 12.62
C VAL A 133 -2.51 8.27 13.26
N VAL A 134 -1.25 8.54 13.59
CA VAL A 134 -0.35 7.54 14.19
C VAL A 134 -0.85 7.11 15.58
N VAL A 135 -1.32 8.06 16.40
CA VAL A 135 -1.95 7.74 17.70
C VAL A 135 -3.19 6.86 17.48
N GLY A 136 -4.04 7.20 16.53
CA GLY A 136 -5.24 6.43 16.21
C GLY A 136 -4.93 4.99 15.75
N VAL A 137 -3.92 4.81 14.89
CA VAL A 137 -3.45 3.49 14.46
C VAL A 137 -2.87 2.72 15.67
N GLY A 138 -2.11 3.38 16.54
CA GLY A 138 -1.62 2.79 17.79
C GLY A 138 -2.77 2.29 18.68
N VAL A 139 -3.81 3.11 18.87
CA VAL A 139 -4.99 2.76 19.67
C VAL A 139 -5.75 1.57 19.06
N LEU A 140 -5.88 1.51 17.72
CA LEU A 140 -6.48 0.35 17.03
C LEU A 140 -5.79 -0.98 17.36
N SER A 141 -4.50 -0.95 17.62
CA SER A 141 -3.68 -2.15 17.80
C SER A 141 -3.50 -2.57 19.25
N ILE A 142 -4.11 -1.86 20.21
CA ILE A 142 -4.05 -2.25 21.61
C ILE A 142 -4.79 -3.58 21.79
N LYS A 143 -4.01 -4.63 22.07
CA LYS A 143 -4.49 -5.94 22.53
C LYS A 143 -3.80 -6.28 23.86
N ASP A 144 -4.47 -7.05 24.70
CA ASP A 144 -3.89 -7.54 25.95
C ASP A 144 -2.63 -8.39 25.66
N ASN A 145 -1.55 -8.16 26.45
CA ASN A 145 -0.24 -8.81 26.35
C ASN A 145 0.60 -8.42 25.12
N PHE A 146 1.24 -7.25 25.26
CA PHE A 146 2.11 -6.68 24.22
C PHE A 146 3.58 -7.07 24.46
N GLU A 147 4.06 -8.13 23.78
CA GLU A 147 5.49 -8.42 23.67
C GLU A 147 6.02 -7.95 22.33
N ILE A 148 7.01 -7.05 22.34
CA ILE A 148 7.65 -6.54 21.11
C ILE A 148 8.84 -7.43 20.76
N ASN A 149 8.76 -8.07 19.60
CA ASN A 149 9.93 -8.67 18.99
C ASN A 149 10.71 -7.60 18.18
N TYR A 150 11.95 -7.33 18.57
CA TYR A 150 12.78 -6.28 17.95
C TYR A 150 13.11 -6.56 16.47
N ILE A 151 13.20 -7.83 16.05
CA ILE A 151 13.41 -8.19 14.64
C ILE A 151 12.16 -7.82 13.85
N GLY A 152 10.98 -8.19 14.32
CA GLY A 152 9.71 -7.83 13.69
C GLY A 152 9.50 -6.32 13.62
N LEU A 153 9.86 -5.58 14.69
CA LEU A 153 9.86 -4.12 14.70
C LEU A 153 10.75 -3.55 13.59
N PHE A 154 12.00 -3.98 13.53
CA PHE A 154 12.97 -3.49 12.55
C PHE A 154 12.51 -3.78 11.11
N VAL A 155 12.04 -4.99 10.85
CA VAL A 155 11.57 -5.40 9.51
C VAL A 155 10.31 -4.63 9.11
N SER A 156 9.35 -4.39 10.03
CA SER A 156 8.19 -3.55 9.76
C SER A 156 8.59 -2.12 9.40
N LEU A 157 9.56 -1.54 10.10
CA LEU A 157 10.09 -0.20 9.81
C LEU A 157 10.79 -0.15 8.44
N LEU A 158 11.53 -1.21 8.06
CA LEU A 158 12.11 -1.30 6.71
C LEU A 158 11.02 -1.35 5.64
N GLY A 159 9.96 -2.11 5.86
CA GLY A 159 8.81 -2.16 4.96
C GLY A 159 8.16 -0.79 4.78
N ALA A 160 7.93 -0.08 5.89
CA ALA A 160 7.43 1.30 5.89
C ALA A 160 8.34 2.27 5.13
N LEU A 161 9.66 2.15 5.31
CA LEU A 161 10.65 2.97 4.60
C LEU A 161 10.61 2.70 3.09
N MET A 162 10.57 1.43 2.66
CA MET A 162 10.49 1.09 1.23
C MET A 162 9.22 1.67 0.59
N TYR A 163 8.08 1.60 1.30
CA TYR A 163 6.84 2.18 0.81
C TYR A 163 6.89 3.72 0.74
N ALA A 164 7.47 4.36 1.74
CA ALA A 164 7.69 5.81 1.75
C ALA A 164 8.58 6.24 0.56
N LEU A 165 9.68 5.53 0.30
CA LEU A 165 10.56 5.80 -0.83
C LEU A 165 9.85 5.62 -2.17
N TYR A 166 9.04 4.57 -2.33
CA TYR A 166 8.18 4.40 -3.51
C TYR A 166 7.31 5.64 -3.74
N MET A 167 6.56 6.09 -2.73
CA MET A 167 5.67 7.24 -2.85
C MET A 167 6.41 8.53 -3.18
N ILE A 168 7.58 8.76 -2.57
CA ILE A 168 8.42 9.93 -2.80
C ILE A 168 8.97 9.93 -4.22
N ILE A 169 9.47 8.79 -4.70
CA ILE A 169 10.01 8.67 -6.06
C ILE A 169 8.90 8.92 -7.09
N VAL A 170 7.70 8.33 -6.91
CA VAL A 170 6.54 8.64 -7.77
C VAL A 170 6.25 10.13 -7.81
N ASN A 171 6.32 10.83 -6.66
CA ASN A 171 6.08 12.27 -6.56
C ASN A 171 7.17 13.11 -7.24
N LYS A 172 8.44 12.75 -7.02
CA LYS A 172 9.60 13.56 -7.44
C LYS A 172 10.12 13.27 -8.83
N THR A 173 9.79 12.11 -9.37
CA THR A 173 10.34 11.72 -10.66
C THR A 173 9.61 12.41 -11.80
N LYS A 174 10.39 13.11 -12.63
CA LYS A 174 9.93 13.75 -13.86
C LYS A 174 9.96 12.76 -15.05
N ILE A 175 9.25 11.63 -14.90
CA ILE A 175 9.10 10.70 -16.03
C ILE A 175 7.91 11.17 -16.88
N ASN A 176 8.10 11.18 -18.20
CA ASN A 176 7.01 11.48 -19.14
C ASN A 176 6.12 10.23 -19.33
N ALA A 177 5.49 9.79 -18.25
CA ALA A 177 4.60 8.63 -18.22
C ALA A 177 3.33 8.95 -17.44
N SER A 178 2.21 8.42 -17.90
CA SER A 178 0.94 8.50 -17.15
C SER A 178 1.02 7.78 -15.79
N GLY A 179 0.07 8.02 -14.92
CA GLY A 179 -0.05 7.26 -13.66
C GLY A 179 -0.24 5.76 -13.92
N VAL A 180 -1.01 5.41 -14.93
CA VAL A 180 -1.26 4.01 -15.34
C VAL A 180 0.04 3.35 -15.81
N LYS A 181 0.83 4.03 -16.63
CA LYS A 181 2.11 3.49 -17.13
C LYS A 181 3.12 3.27 -16.00
N VAL A 182 3.19 4.20 -15.04
CA VAL A 182 4.01 4.03 -13.83
C VAL A 182 3.54 2.82 -13.03
N SER A 183 2.23 2.70 -12.79
CA SER A 183 1.66 1.55 -12.07
C SER A 183 1.93 0.23 -12.78
N PHE A 184 1.76 0.19 -14.12
CA PHE A 184 2.04 -1.01 -14.93
C PHE A 184 3.46 -1.52 -14.70
N TYR A 185 4.46 -0.66 -14.92
CA TYR A 185 5.85 -1.07 -14.77
C TYR A 185 6.23 -1.40 -13.33
N SER A 186 5.69 -0.67 -12.34
CA SER A 186 5.90 -1.01 -10.93
C SER A 186 5.41 -2.42 -10.63
N MET A 187 4.24 -2.83 -11.16
CA MET A 187 3.72 -4.18 -10.97
C MET A 187 4.50 -5.24 -11.74
N VAL A 188 4.98 -4.94 -12.95
CA VAL A 188 5.86 -5.84 -13.72
C VAL A 188 7.12 -6.15 -12.92
N PHE A 189 7.83 -5.13 -12.45
CA PHE A 189 9.08 -5.34 -11.71
C PHE A 189 8.85 -5.98 -10.33
N ALA A 190 7.75 -5.66 -9.65
CA ALA A 190 7.37 -6.34 -8.41
C ALA A 190 7.04 -7.82 -8.65
N SER A 191 6.34 -8.15 -9.73
CA SER A 191 6.06 -9.55 -10.08
C SER A 191 7.33 -10.32 -10.43
N LEU A 192 8.27 -9.70 -11.16
CA LEU A 192 9.56 -10.32 -11.47
C LEU A 192 10.37 -10.61 -10.20
N PHE A 193 10.38 -9.69 -9.23
CA PHE A 193 11.03 -9.91 -7.94
C PHE A 193 10.49 -11.16 -7.25
N PHE A 194 9.16 -11.30 -7.13
CA PHE A 194 8.55 -12.45 -6.47
C PHE A 194 8.65 -13.74 -7.30
N LEU A 195 8.68 -13.65 -8.64
CA LEU A 195 8.95 -14.82 -9.48
C LEU A 195 10.35 -15.38 -9.21
N VAL A 196 11.37 -14.51 -9.26
CA VAL A 196 12.76 -14.92 -8.98
C VAL A 196 12.86 -15.52 -7.58
N LYS A 197 12.27 -14.88 -6.57
CA LYS A 197 12.27 -15.39 -5.19
C LYS A 197 11.58 -16.75 -5.09
N THR A 198 10.39 -16.91 -5.68
CA THR A 198 9.64 -18.19 -5.70
C THR A 198 10.48 -19.31 -6.30
N LEU A 199 11.15 -19.04 -7.45
CA LEU A 199 11.98 -20.05 -8.12
C LEU A 199 13.25 -20.39 -7.31
N VAL A 200 13.91 -19.38 -6.74
CA VAL A 200 15.14 -19.57 -5.91
C VAL A 200 14.83 -20.39 -4.66
N LEU A 201 13.67 -20.20 -4.05
CA LEU A 201 13.24 -20.97 -2.88
C LEU A 201 12.65 -22.35 -3.23
N GLY A 202 12.58 -22.72 -4.53
CA GLY A 202 12.03 -23.98 -4.96
C GLY A 202 10.52 -24.11 -4.79
N ASN A 203 9.80 -23.01 -4.57
CA ASN A 203 8.35 -23.02 -4.44
C ASN A 203 7.67 -23.25 -5.79
N SER A 204 6.52 -23.94 -5.77
CA SER A 204 5.73 -24.17 -6.99
C SER A 204 5.07 -22.88 -7.47
N VAL A 205 5.16 -22.61 -8.77
CA VAL A 205 4.41 -21.53 -9.43
C VAL A 205 3.05 -22.00 -9.97
N ALA A 206 2.67 -23.26 -9.79
CA ALA A 206 1.41 -23.77 -10.31
C ALA A 206 0.21 -23.19 -9.53
N ILE A 207 -0.85 -22.82 -10.25
CA ILE A 207 -2.14 -22.46 -9.64
C ILE A 207 -2.90 -23.78 -9.39
N PRO A 208 -3.18 -24.14 -8.13
CA PRO A 208 -3.70 -25.45 -7.79
C PRO A 208 -5.12 -25.74 -8.30
N SER A 209 -5.93 -24.71 -8.50
CA SER A 209 -7.32 -24.85 -8.98
C SER A 209 -7.85 -23.58 -9.62
N LEU A 210 -8.89 -23.70 -10.44
CA LEU A 210 -9.60 -22.56 -11.04
C LEU A 210 -10.18 -21.63 -9.95
N LYS A 211 -10.64 -22.18 -8.83
CA LYS A 211 -11.16 -21.39 -7.70
C LYS A 211 -10.08 -20.48 -7.10
N ILE A 212 -8.86 -20.99 -6.93
CA ILE A 212 -7.73 -20.19 -6.44
C ILE A 212 -7.35 -19.15 -7.50
N GLY A 213 -7.33 -19.52 -8.78
CA GLY A 213 -7.06 -18.59 -9.88
C GLY A 213 -8.04 -17.43 -9.94
N THR A 214 -9.35 -17.67 -9.84
CA THR A 214 -10.36 -16.61 -9.80
C THR A 214 -10.23 -15.74 -8.55
N HIS A 215 -9.93 -16.33 -7.39
CA HIS A 215 -9.68 -15.60 -6.15
C HIS A 215 -8.46 -14.66 -6.29
N LEU A 216 -7.36 -15.15 -6.86
CA LEU A 216 -6.17 -14.34 -7.16
C LEU A 216 -6.47 -13.22 -8.17
N ALA A 217 -7.31 -13.47 -9.18
CA ALA A 217 -7.70 -12.46 -10.15
C ALA A 217 -8.49 -11.32 -9.50
N LEU A 218 -9.48 -11.63 -8.66
CA LEU A 218 -10.24 -10.63 -7.91
C LEU A 218 -9.36 -9.89 -6.91
N PHE A 219 -8.50 -10.60 -6.19
CA PHE A 219 -7.51 -10.02 -5.29
C PHE A 219 -6.64 -8.99 -6.02
N SER A 220 -6.08 -9.38 -7.18
CA SER A 220 -5.21 -8.52 -7.99
C SER A 220 -5.94 -7.31 -8.56
N LEU A 221 -7.18 -7.49 -9.06
CA LEU A 221 -7.98 -6.42 -9.63
C LEU A 221 -8.30 -5.35 -8.57
N ILE A 222 -8.87 -5.77 -7.42
CA ILE A 222 -9.41 -4.85 -6.42
C ILE A 222 -8.28 -4.23 -5.61
N THR A 223 -7.45 -5.06 -4.97
CA THR A 223 -6.49 -4.56 -3.99
C THR A 223 -5.15 -4.14 -4.59
N THR A 224 -4.92 -4.40 -5.88
CA THR A 224 -3.65 -4.06 -6.50
C THR A 224 -3.83 -3.17 -7.72
N ALA A 225 -4.48 -3.63 -8.80
CA ALA A 225 -4.58 -2.83 -10.02
C ALA A 225 -5.33 -1.52 -9.76
N LEU A 226 -6.55 -1.59 -9.20
CA LEU A 226 -7.35 -0.41 -8.89
C LEU A 226 -6.70 0.46 -7.82
N SER A 227 -6.19 -0.15 -6.76
CA SER A 227 -5.54 0.56 -5.66
C SER A 227 -4.28 1.31 -6.11
N VAL A 228 -3.34 0.62 -6.78
CA VAL A 228 -2.04 1.22 -7.16
C VAL A 228 -2.21 2.29 -8.23
N VAL A 229 -3.07 2.09 -9.22
CA VAL A 229 -3.39 3.14 -10.21
C VAL A 229 -3.96 4.37 -9.50
N SER A 230 -4.91 4.17 -8.58
CA SER A 230 -5.49 5.26 -7.80
C SER A 230 -4.44 5.94 -6.91
N LEU A 231 -3.55 5.18 -6.25
CA LEU A 231 -2.44 5.71 -5.45
C LEU A 231 -1.53 6.62 -6.27
N VAL A 232 -1.08 6.16 -7.43
CA VAL A 232 -0.16 6.93 -8.28
C VAL A 232 -0.83 8.22 -8.80
N TYR A 233 -2.10 8.16 -9.16
CA TYR A 233 -2.84 9.39 -9.52
C TYR A 233 -3.02 10.32 -8.33
N ALA A 234 -3.36 9.80 -7.14
CA ALA A 234 -3.43 10.61 -5.93
C ALA A 234 -2.11 11.35 -5.68
N ILE A 235 -0.99 10.63 -5.70
CA ILE A 235 0.35 11.23 -5.51
C ILE A 235 0.62 12.32 -6.56
N LYS A 236 0.25 12.11 -7.81
CA LYS A 236 0.43 13.11 -8.88
C LYS A 236 -0.44 14.35 -8.70
N TYR A 237 -1.63 14.22 -8.13
CA TYR A 237 -2.56 15.35 -7.93
C TYR A 237 -2.32 16.12 -6.63
N ILE A 238 -2.08 15.43 -5.51
CA ILE A 238 -2.00 16.05 -4.18
C ILE A 238 -0.66 15.85 -3.47
N GLY A 239 0.28 15.16 -4.11
CA GLY A 239 1.58 14.85 -3.52
C GLY A 239 1.56 13.63 -2.61
N SER A 240 2.76 13.19 -2.19
CA SER A 240 2.92 11.96 -1.41
C SER A 240 2.47 12.10 0.04
N THR A 241 2.69 13.25 0.70
CA THR A 241 2.30 13.42 2.12
C THR A 241 0.79 13.34 2.34
N PRO A 242 -0.07 14.13 1.66
CA PRO A 242 -1.52 13.99 1.81
C PRO A 242 -2.04 12.62 1.41
N THR A 243 -1.46 12.02 0.35
CA THR A 243 -1.82 10.67 -0.08
C THR A 243 -1.49 9.63 1.00
N ALA A 244 -0.33 9.74 1.64
CA ALA A 244 0.08 8.86 2.72
C ALA A 244 -0.84 8.98 3.96
N ILE A 245 -1.25 10.19 4.31
CA ILE A 245 -2.21 10.43 5.40
C ILE A 245 -3.56 9.77 5.09
N MET A 246 -4.05 9.91 3.85
CA MET A 246 -5.29 9.24 3.41
C MET A 246 -5.18 7.72 3.49
N GLY A 247 -3.99 7.15 3.32
CA GLY A 247 -3.72 5.72 3.50
C GLY A 247 -4.11 5.19 4.87
N ALA A 248 -4.19 6.04 5.91
CA ALA A 248 -4.64 5.64 7.24
C ALA A 248 -6.11 5.15 7.29
N VAL A 249 -6.87 5.31 6.22
CA VAL A 249 -8.19 4.68 6.06
C VAL A 249 -8.06 3.16 5.83
N GLU A 250 -6.92 2.66 5.33
CA GLU A 250 -6.69 1.23 5.09
C GLU A 250 -6.92 0.36 6.33
N PRO A 251 -6.30 0.64 7.51
CA PRO A 251 -6.54 -0.14 8.71
C PRO A 251 -7.99 -0.05 9.19
N VAL A 252 -8.67 1.05 8.96
CA VAL A 252 -10.11 1.19 9.28
C VAL A 252 -10.92 0.16 8.49
N VAL A 253 -10.67 0.06 7.17
CA VAL A 253 -11.34 -0.93 6.32
C VAL A 253 -10.97 -2.36 6.73
N ALA A 254 -9.69 -2.62 7.04
CA ALA A 254 -9.24 -3.92 7.49
C ALA A 254 -9.96 -4.36 8.77
N VAL A 255 -10.12 -3.45 9.74
CA VAL A 255 -10.88 -3.70 10.99
C VAL A 255 -12.35 -3.97 10.70
N MET A 256 -13.00 -3.18 9.84
CA MET A 256 -14.40 -3.41 9.46
C MET A 256 -14.61 -4.80 8.85
N ILE A 257 -13.67 -5.25 8.03
CA ILE A 257 -13.70 -6.59 7.43
C ILE A 257 -13.48 -7.67 8.51
N SER A 258 -12.51 -7.48 9.40
CA SER A 258 -12.21 -8.42 10.48
C SER A 258 -13.40 -8.60 11.43
N VAL A 259 -14.04 -7.52 11.83
CA VAL A 259 -15.23 -7.57 12.70
C VAL A 259 -16.43 -8.15 11.96
N GLY A 260 -16.70 -7.65 10.73
CA GLY A 260 -17.92 -8.00 9.99
C GLY A 260 -17.92 -9.40 9.37
N LEU A 261 -16.77 -9.89 8.93
CA LEU A 261 -16.66 -11.16 8.17
C LEU A 261 -15.88 -12.25 8.90
N PHE A 262 -14.94 -11.89 9.77
CA PHE A 262 -14.14 -12.87 10.50
C PHE A 262 -14.52 -12.98 11.99
N GLY A 263 -15.55 -12.25 12.44
CA GLY A 263 -16.12 -12.39 13.78
C GLY A 263 -15.23 -11.84 14.91
N GLU A 264 -14.29 -10.92 14.59
CA GLU A 264 -13.52 -10.25 15.65
C GLU A 264 -14.44 -9.40 16.53
N ALA A 265 -14.16 -9.38 17.83
CA ALA A 265 -14.96 -8.61 18.79
C ALA A 265 -14.78 -7.10 18.56
N LEU A 266 -15.89 -6.36 18.52
CA LEU A 266 -15.87 -4.90 18.45
C LEU A 266 -15.47 -4.33 19.81
N THR A 267 -14.21 -3.98 20.00
CA THR A 267 -13.69 -3.42 21.25
C THR A 267 -13.77 -1.90 21.29
N PHE A 268 -13.71 -1.32 22.48
CA PHE A 268 -13.65 0.14 22.64
C PHE A 268 -12.42 0.75 21.95
N SER A 269 -11.27 0.08 22.00
CA SER A 269 -10.04 0.53 21.33
C SER A 269 -10.19 0.57 19.80
N LEU A 270 -10.92 -0.39 19.20
CA LEU A 270 -11.21 -0.37 17.78
C LEU A 270 -12.07 0.85 17.39
N ILE A 271 -13.14 1.11 18.13
CA ILE A 271 -14.02 2.26 17.88
C ILE A 271 -13.25 3.58 18.06
N ALA A 272 -12.53 3.73 19.18
CA ALA A 272 -11.76 4.92 19.48
C ALA A 272 -10.68 5.18 18.44
N GLY A 273 -9.92 4.14 18.05
CA GLY A 273 -8.88 4.24 17.03
C GLY A 273 -9.42 4.68 15.66
N VAL A 274 -10.57 4.12 15.22
CA VAL A 274 -11.25 4.53 13.99
C VAL A 274 -11.63 6.02 14.01
N ILE A 275 -12.24 6.47 15.12
CA ILE A 275 -12.66 7.88 15.26
C ILE A 275 -11.43 8.81 15.21
N ILE A 276 -10.35 8.46 15.92
CA ILE A 276 -9.11 9.25 15.94
C ILE A 276 -8.50 9.32 14.54
N ILE A 277 -8.39 8.20 13.82
CA ILE A 277 -7.83 8.17 12.46
C ILE A 277 -8.65 9.06 11.52
N ILE A 278 -9.97 8.89 11.48
CA ILE A 278 -10.84 9.68 10.62
C ILE A 278 -10.71 11.18 10.94
N SER A 279 -10.62 11.54 12.23
CA SER A 279 -10.42 12.93 12.65
C SER A 279 -9.10 13.52 12.11
N GLY A 280 -7.99 12.76 12.20
CA GLY A 280 -6.70 13.16 11.67
C GLY A 280 -6.73 13.34 10.14
N VAL A 281 -7.32 12.40 9.41
CA VAL A 281 -7.49 12.50 7.95
C VAL A 281 -8.32 13.72 7.56
N LEU A 282 -9.43 13.98 8.26
CA LEU A 282 -10.28 15.14 8.00
C LEU A 282 -9.56 16.47 8.22
N ILE A 283 -8.70 16.56 9.25
CA ILE A 283 -7.87 17.76 9.49
C ILE A 283 -6.99 18.03 8.28
N ASP A 284 -6.28 17.04 7.75
CA ASP A 284 -5.43 17.23 6.57
C ASP A 284 -6.24 17.68 5.34
N VAL A 285 -7.36 16.98 5.07
CA VAL A 285 -8.22 17.27 3.91
C VAL A 285 -8.80 18.69 3.97
N VAL A 286 -9.25 19.13 5.15
CA VAL A 286 -9.91 20.44 5.30
C VAL A 286 -8.92 21.59 5.24
N PHE A 287 -7.79 21.47 5.94
CA PHE A 287 -6.85 22.59 6.10
C PHE A 287 -5.80 22.69 4.98
N ASN A 288 -5.55 21.61 4.21
CA ASN A 288 -4.67 21.64 3.05
C ASN A 288 -5.38 21.91 1.71
N LYS A 289 -6.72 22.06 1.69
CA LYS A 289 -7.49 22.45 0.49
C LYS A 289 -7.15 23.84 -0.06
N LYS A 290 -6.36 24.65 0.64
CA LYS A 290 -6.07 26.06 0.33
C LYS A 290 -4.75 26.30 -0.42
N LYS A 291 -4.20 25.28 -1.11
CA LYS A 291 -3.04 25.53 -1.97
C LYS A 291 -3.33 25.19 -3.42
#